data_9c026c0ab43f15daba8f69f58cc814ea
#
_entry.id   9c026c0ab43f15daba8f69f58cc814ea
#
_cell.length_a   1.000
_cell.length_b   1.000
_cell.length_c   1.000
_cell.angle_alpha   90.00
_cell.angle_beta   90.00
_cell.angle_gamma   90.00
#
_symmetry.space_group_name_H-M   'P 1'
#
loop_
_entity.id
_entity.type
_entity.pdbx_description
1 polymer ?
#
loop_
_entity_poly.entity_id
_entity_poly.type
_entity_poly.pdbx_seq_one_letter_code
_entity_poly.pdbx_strand_id
1 'polypeptide(L)'
;MSRLARSRRGGEDGSVAVEAAFVLPVLMLFVIGSIEFGRVLWTYHTMLLAAEEGGRYAMVYGASPSLLTSSSCPNVATVNLVNCTKARANTYLANYLGTGISVSASEDASTPPNMTISATYTFNFITPLLQSFGPINLSSQVKVPTL
;
A
#
# COMPACT_ATOMS: atom_id res chain seq x y z
N MET A 1 -51.09 -28.72 46.82
CA MET A 1 -50.47 -29.33 45.65
C MET A 1 -50.44 -28.27 44.51
N SER A 2 -49.39 -27.45 44.48
CA SER A 2 -49.22 -26.41 43.43
C SER A 2 -48.38 -26.99 42.26
N ARG A 3 -48.99 -27.15 41.12
CA ARG A 3 -48.28 -27.51 39.87
C ARG A 3 -47.58 -26.28 39.34
N LEU A 4 -46.23 -26.28 39.47
CA LEU A 4 -45.38 -25.31 38.79
C LEU A 4 -45.54 -25.46 37.27
N ALA A 5 -46.18 -24.49 36.65
CA ALA A 5 -46.23 -24.37 35.18
C ALA A 5 -44.82 -24.11 34.66
N ARG A 6 -44.18 -25.12 34.09
CA ARG A 6 -42.91 -25.05 33.41
C ARG A 6 -43.12 -24.27 32.09
N SER A 7 -42.77 -23.01 32.10
CA SER A 7 -42.81 -22.14 30.94
C SER A 7 -41.93 -22.75 29.82
N ARG A 8 -42.56 -23.18 28.71
CA ARG A 8 -41.89 -23.62 27.48
C ARG A 8 -41.43 -22.38 26.69
N ARG A 9 -40.36 -21.78 27.11
CA ARG A 9 -39.66 -20.72 26.31
C ARG A 9 -38.61 -21.27 25.34
N GLY A 10 -38.56 -22.59 25.09
CA GLY A 10 -37.52 -23.23 24.30
C GLY A 10 -37.64 -23.19 22.76
N GLY A 11 -38.70 -22.55 22.22
CA GLY A 11 -38.90 -22.54 20.77
C GLY A 11 -38.36 -21.30 20.06
N GLU A 12 -38.39 -20.16 20.72
CA GLU A 12 -37.99 -18.86 20.15
C GLU A 12 -36.46 -18.69 20.18
N ASP A 13 -35.80 -19.16 21.23
CA ASP A 13 -34.34 -19.08 21.38
C ASP A 13 -33.62 -19.88 20.29
N GLY A 14 -34.19 -20.99 19.81
CA GLY A 14 -33.63 -21.78 18.69
C GLY A 14 -33.70 -21.07 17.32
N SER A 15 -34.78 -20.34 17.06
CA SER A 15 -34.98 -19.58 15.83
C SER A 15 -33.98 -18.44 15.74
N VAL A 16 -33.79 -17.68 16.81
CA VAL A 16 -32.82 -16.58 16.88
C VAL A 16 -31.38 -17.10 16.73
N ALA A 17 -31.05 -18.25 17.29
CA ALA A 17 -29.73 -18.85 17.15
C ALA A 17 -29.42 -19.27 15.71
N VAL A 18 -30.41 -19.80 14.99
CA VAL A 18 -30.26 -20.16 13.56
C VAL A 18 -30.10 -18.91 12.69
N GLU A 19 -30.90 -17.85 12.93
CA GLU A 19 -30.76 -16.58 12.21
C GLU A 19 -29.38 -15.95 12.44
N ALA A 20 -28.91 -15.90 13.70
CA ALA A 20 -27.58 -15.40 14.02
C ALA A 20 -26.47 -16.23 13.37
N ALA A 21 -26.64 -17.54 13.24
CA ALA A 21 -25.65 -18.41 12.60
C ALA A 21 -25.44 -18.09 11.10
N PHE A 22 -26.44 -17.53 10.43
CA PHE A 22 -26.31 -17.07 9.03
C PHE A 22 -25.83 -15.61 8.93
N VAL A 23 -26.27 -14.74 9.81
CA VAL A 23 -25.94 -13.31 9.77
C VAL A 23 -24.49 -13.04 10.21
N LEU A 24 -24.03 -13.72 11.28
CA LEU A 24 -22.70 -13.50 11.84
C LEU A 24 -21.54 -13.77 10.84
N PRO A 25 -21.53 -14.88 10.07
CA PRO A 25 -20.48 -15.12 9.09
C PRO A 25 -20.42 -14.05 8.01
N VAL A 26 -21.58 -13.58 7.52
CA VAL A 26 -21.66 -12.53 6.50
C VAL A 26 -21.14 -11.20 7.06
N LEU A 27 -21.53 -10.84 8.28
CA LEU A 27 -21.03 -9.65 8.97
C LEU A 27 -19.52 -9.71 9.15
N MET A 28 -19.00 -10.85 9.63
CA MET A 28 -17.56 -11.06 9.81
C MET A 28 -16.78 -10.94 8.49
N LEU A 29 -17.30 -11.50 7.42
CA LEU A 29 -16.69 -11.38 6.09
C LEU A 29 -16.64 -9.92 5.64
N PHE A 30 -17.68 -9.14 5.88
CA PHE A 30 -17.72 -7.72 5.55
C PHE A 30 -16.69 -6.91 6.37
N VAL A 31 -16.60 -7.17 7.67
CA VAL A 31 -15.63 -6.49 8.55
C VAL A 31 -14.19 -6.80 8.14
N ILE A 32 -13.88 -8.08 7.92
CA ILE A 32 -12.55 -8.52 7.51
C ILE A 32 -12.20 -7.94 6.14
N GLY A 33 -13.14 -7.98 5.19
CA GLY A 33 -12.97 -7.39 3.87
C GLY A 33 -12.67 -5.89 3.92
N SER A 34 -13.35 -5.16 4.79
CA SER A 34 -13.11 -3.72 4.99
C SER A 34 -11.71 -3.43 5.52
N ILE A 35 -11.21 -4.25 6.45
CA ILE A 35 -9.85 -4.12 6.99
C ILE A 35 -8.80 -4.37 5.91
N GLU A 36 -8.94 -5.45 5.13
CA GLU A 36 -8.00 -5.76 4.05
C GLU A 36 -8.01 -4.69 2.97
N PHE A 37 -9.18 -4.17 2.61
CA PHE A 37 -9.32 -3.07 1.67
C PHE A 37 -8.61 -1.81 2.18
N GLY A 38 -8.79 -1.47 3.46
CA GLY A 38 -8.08 -0.34 4.09
C GLY A 38 -6.56 -0.50 4.02
N ARG A 39 -6.05 -1.72 4.20
CA ARG A 39 -4.61 -2.03 4.07
C ARG A 39 -4.11 -1.85 2.64
N VAL A 40 -4.86 -2.29 1.64
CA VAL A 40 -4.53 -2.08 0.21
C VAL A 40 -4.45 -0.59 -0.11
N LEU A 41 -5.45 0.19 0.31
CA LEU A 41 -5.48 1.65 0.09
C LEU A 41 -4.31 2.35 0.78
N TRP A 42 -4.02 2.00 2.02
CA TRP A 42 -2.87 2.53 2.75
C TRP A 42 -1.57 2.26 2.01
N THR A 43 -1.35 1.03 1.57
CA THR A 43 -0.15 0.64 0.81
C THR A 43 -0.03 1.43 -0.48
N TYR A 44 -1.11 1.52 -1.25
CA TYR A 44 -1.15 2.27 -2.51
C TYR A 44 -0.83 3.76 -2.30
N HIS A 45 -1.46 4.38 -1.30
CA HIS A 45 -1.20 5.79 -0.94
C HIS A 45 0.26 6.03 -0.56
N THR A 46 0.84 5.11 0.23
CA THR A 46 2.25 5.22 0.64
C THR A 46 3.20 5.12 -0.56
N MET A 47 2.89 4.25 -1.52
CA MET A 47 3.65 4.13 -2.77
C MET A 47 3.57 5.40 -3.61
N LEU A 48 2.39 6.01 -3.70
CA LEU A 48 2.21 7.27 -4.43
C LEU A 48 3.01 8.40 -3.79
N LEU A 49 2.93 8.57 -2.47
CA LEU A 49 3.69 9.58 -1.73
C LEU A 49 5.20 9.39 -1.89
N ALA A 50 5.69 8.16 -1.92
CA ALA A 50 7.10 7.88 -2.15
C ALA A 50 7.55 8.27 -3.56
N ALA A 51 6.73 8.00 -4.57
CA ALA A 51 7.01 8.41 -5.94
C ALA A 51 7.00 9.94 -6.08
N GLU A 52 6.09 10.63 -5.39
CA GLU A 52 6.05 12.09 -5.34
C GLU A 52 7.26 12.68 -4.62
N GLU A 53 7.71 12.09 -3.52
CA GLU A 53 8.92 12.53 -2.81
C GLU A 53 10.17 12.37 -3.68
N GLY A 54 10.28 11.24 -4.42
CA GLY A 54 11.28 11.06 -5.45
C GLY A 54 11.19 12.13 -6.55
N GLY A 55 9.96 12.43 -7.00
CA GLY A 55 9.70 13.45 -8.02
C GLY A 55 10.12 14.85 -7.57
N ARG A 56 9.82 15.25 -6.35
CA ARG A 56 10.27 16.52 -5.76
C ARG A 56 11.80 16.62 -5.74
N TYR A 57 12.46 15.52 -5.34
CA TYR A 57 13.90 15.44 -5.37
C TYR A 57 14.44 15.64 -6.80
N ALA A 58 13.86 14.96 -7.77
CA ALA A 58 14.26 15.06 -9.18
C ALA A 58 14.10 16.48 -9.74
N MET A 59 13.02 17.18 -9.43
CA MET A 59 12.81 18.57 -9.85
C MET A 59 13.85 19.53 -9.28
N VAL A 60 14.16 19.40 -7.99
CA VAL A 60 15.12 20.31 -7.32
C VAL A 60 16.53 20.10 -7.84
N TYR A 61 16.98 18.86 -7.93
CA TYR A 61 18.36 18.56 -8.33
C TYR A 61 18.54 18.45 -9.85
N GLY A 62 17.47 18.25 -10.61
CA GLY A 62 17.49 18.31 -12.07
C GLY A 62 17.83 19.70 -12.56
N ALA A 63 17.22 20.74 -11.96
CA ALA A 63 17.51 22.13 -12.26
C ALA A 63 18.96 22.56 -11.88
N SER A 64 19.59 21.86 -10.95
CA SER A 64 20.93 22.19 -10.43
C SER A 64 21.78 20.93 -10.20
N PRO A 65 22.24 20.25 -11.27
CA PRO A 65 23.00 18.99 -11.14
C PRO A 65 24.29 19.12 -10.33
N SER A 66 24.87 20.32 -10.24
CA SER A 66 26.07 20.61 -9.42
C SER A 66 25.85 20.42 -7.92
N LEU A 67 24.60 20.41 -7.46
CA LEU A 67 24.24 20.15 -6.06
C LEU A 67 24.19 18.65 -5.73
N LEU A 68 24.25 17.77 -6.72
CA LEU A 68 24.31 16.33 -6.52
C LEU A 68 25.67 15.93 -5.97
N THR A 69 25.70 15.62 -4.70
CA THR A 69 26.90 15.19 -3.96
C THR A 69 26.61 13.88 -3.25
N SER A 70 27.65 13.19 -2.80
CA SER A 70 27.48 12.01 -1.94
C SER A 70 26.73 12.32 -0.64
N SER A 71 26.77 13.56 -0.16
CA SER A 71 26.04 14.02 1.03
C SER A 71 24.54 14.19 0.74
N SER A 72 24.16 14.66 -0.46
CA SER A 72 22.76 14.79 -0.86
C SER A 72 22.14 13.45 -1.28
N CYS A 73 22.97 12.45 -1.59
CA CYS A 73 22.58 11.15 -2.10
C CYS A 73 23.32 10.01 -1.36
N PRO A 74 23.06 9.78 -0.07
CA PRO A 74 23.74 8.74 0.69
C PRO A 74 23.33 7.34 0.21
N ASN A 75 24.26 6.38 0.36
CA ASN A 75 24.03 4.96 0.04
C ASN A 75 23.81 4.63 -1.45
N VAL A 76 24.36 5.44 -2.33
CA VAL A 76 24.31 5.22 -3.78
C VAL A 76 25.73 5.08 -4.31
N ALA A 77 25.99 3.98 -5.03
CA ALA A 77 27.34 3.69 -5.57
C ALA A 77 27.76 4.70 -6.66
N THR A 78 26.82 5.16 -7.48
CA THR A 78 27.06 6.16 -8.52
C THR A 78 26.08 7.30 -8.34
N VAL A 79 26.60 8.49 -8.02
CA VAL A 79 25.81 9.70 -7.80
C VAL A 79 25.38 10.25 -9.17
N ASN A 80 24.11 10.04 -9.49
CA ASN A 80 23.43 10.67 -10.62
C ASN A 80 21.96 10.89 -10.24
N LEU A 81 21.27 11.75 -11.00
CA LEU A 81 19.89 12.13 -10.67
C LEU A 81 18.95 10.93 -10.55
N VAL A 82 19.03 9.99 -11.48
CA VAL A 82 18.17 8.77 -11.50
C VAL A 82 18.39 7.93 -10.25
N ASN A 83 19.64 7.62 -9.89
CA ASN A 83 19.96 6.79 -8.74
C ASN A 83 19.58 7.47 -7.42
N CYS A 84 19.79 8.76 -7.32
CA CYS A 84 19.47 9.53 -6.12
C CYS A 84 17.95 9.66 -5.93
N THR A 85 17.21 9.90 -6.99
CA THR A 85 15.73 9.90 -7.01
C THR A 85 15.18 8.56 -6.55
N LYS A 86 15.72 7.47 -7.11
CA LYS A 86 15.36 6.11 -6.72
C LYS A 86 15.66 5.83 -5.25
N ALA A 87 16.85 6.22 -4.77
CA ALA A 87 17.26 6.03 -3.38
C ALA A 87 16.35 6.80 -2.42
N ARG A 88 15.95 8.04 -2.78
CA ARG A 88 15.05 8.85 -1.96
C ARG A 88 13.68 8.21 -1.82
N ALA A 89 13.06 7.78 -2.93
CA ALA A 89 11.79 7.07 -2.91
C ALA A 89 11.87 5.74 -2.15
N ASN A 90 12.95 4.96 -2.31
CA ASN A 90 13.17 3.73 -1.57
C ASN A 90 13.29 3.97 -0.06
N THR A 91 14.00 5.02 0.37
CA THR A 91 14.14 5.35 1.79
C THR A 91 12.79 5.68 2.41
N TYR A 92 11.95 6.43 1.69
CA TYR A 92 10.60 6.72 2.14
C TYR A 92 9.78 5.44 2.31
N LEU A 93 9.77 4.55 1.31
CA LEU A 93 9.04 3.30 1.35
C LEU A 93 9.52 2.35 2.45
N ALA A 94 10.83 2.24 2.64
CA ALA A 94 11.42 1.39 3.69
C ALA A 94 10.96 1.80 5.09
N ASN A 95 10.75 3.09 5.33
CA ASN A 95 10.29 3.61 6.61
C ASN A 95 8.83 3.24 6.93
N TYR A 96 7.97 3.06 5.90
CA TYR A 96 6.53 2.87 6.08
C TYR A 96 6.04 1.47 5.73
N LEU A 97 6.63 0.81 4.74
CA LEU A 97 6.18 -0.49 4.23
C LEU A 97 7.21 -1.62 4.40
N GLY A 98 8.44 -1.28 4.83
CA GLY A 98 9.51 -2.27 5.02
C GLY A 98 10.13 -2.74 3.72
N THR A 99 10.40 -4.05 3.61
CA THR A 99 11.06 -4.69 2.46
C THR A 99 10.05 -5.25 1.45
N GLY A 100 10.51 -5.54 0.23
CA GLY A 100 9.68 -6.19 -0.81
C GLY A 100 9.08 -5.23 -1.84
N ILE A 101 9.54 -3.96 -1.85
CA ILE A 101 9.10 -2.96 -2.81
C ILE A 101 10.20 -2.75 -3.84
N SER A 102 9.81 -2.64 -5.10
CA SER A 102 10.71 -2.28 -6.19
C SER A 102 10.40 -0.86 -6.65
N VAL A 103 11.43 0.00 -6.62
CA VAL A 103 11.35 1.34 -7.20
C VAL A 103 12.27 1.41 -8.42
N SER A 104 11.75 1.94 -9.50
CA SER A 104 12.51 2.29 -10.69
C SER A 104 12.37 3.79 -10.95
N ALA A 105 13.43 4.40 -11.46
CA ALA A 105 13.43 5.76 -11.95
C ALA A 105 14.12 5.77 -13.32
N SER A 106 13.58 6.52 -14.26
CA SER A 106 14.13 6.70 -15.58
C SER A 106 13.89 8.11 -16.06
N GLU A 107 14.88 8.66 -16.77
CA GLU A 107 14.79 9.96 -17.41
C GLU A 107 14.53 9.73 -18.91
N ASP A 108 13.60 10.47 -19.49
CA ASP A 108 13.36 10.43 -20.93
C ASP A 108 14.24 11.43 -21.69
N ALA A 109 14.33 11.26 -23.01
CA ALA A 109 15.12 12.13 -23.89
C ALA A 109 14.33 13.36 -24.36
N SER A 110 13.23 13.73 -23.73
CA SER A 110 12.46 14.93 -24.10
C SER A 110 13.20 16.22 -23.74
N THR A 111 12.75 17.33 -24.32
CA THR A 111 13.34 18.65 -24.02
C THR A 111 12.21 19.59 -23.59
N PRO A 112 12.10 19.95 -22.28
CA PRO A 112 12.95 19.49 -21.18
C PRO A 112 12.75 18.01 -20.87
N PRO A 113 13.76 17.33 -20.28
CA PRO A 113 13.66 15.93 -19.91
C PRO A 113 12.66 15.74 -18.78
N ASN A 114 12.04 14.55 -18.74
CA ASN A 114 11.14 14.20 -17.68
C ASN A 114 11.68 12.98 -16.91
N MET A 115 11.55 13.02 -15.59
CA MET A 115 11.84 11.89 -14.72
C MET A 115 10.56 11.11 -14.46
N THR A 116 10.57 9.82 -14.77
CA THR A 116 9.49 8.90 -14.46
C THR A 116 9.91 8.02 -13.29
N ILE A 117 9.16 8.06 -12.19
CA ILE A 117 9.37 7.25 -11.00
C ILE A 117 8.21 6.27 -10.89
N SER A 118 8.53 4.98 -10.82
CA SER A 118 7.53 3.93 -10.68
C SER A 118 7.85 3.09 -9.45
N ALA A 119 6.85 2.86 -8.61
CA ALA A 119 6.94 1.95 -7.48
C ALA A 119 6.00 0.77 -7.71
N THR A 120 6.47 -0.44 -7.43
CA THR A 120 5.69 -1.68 -7.53
C THR A 120 5.82 -2.47 -6.25
N TYR A 121 4.71 -3.06 -5.82
CA TYR A 121 4.62 -3.88 -4.62
C TYR A 121 3.64 -5.02 -4.80
N THR A 122 4.04 -6.22 -4.38
CA THR A 122 3.16 -7.38 -4.35
C THR A 122 2.49 -7.48 -3.00
N PHE A 123 1.21 -7.09 -2.97
CA PHE A 123 0.40 -7.12 -1.75
C PHE A 123 -0.13 -8.53 -1.51
N ASN A 124 0.10 -9.04 -0.29
CA ASN A 124 -0.42 -10.33 0.16
C ASN A 124 -1.53 -10.13 1.20
N PHE A 125 -2.64 -10.86 1.01
CA PHE A 125 -3.71 -10.92 2.00
C PHE A 125 -3.25 -11.68 3.25
N ILE A 126 -3.59 -11.16 4.43
CA ILE A 126 -3.32 -11.86 5.70
C ILE A 126 -4.40 -12.89 5.98
N THR A 127 -5.63 -12.58 5.57
CA THR A 127 -6.79 -13.43 5.84
C THR A 127 -6.76 -14.69 4.98
N PRO A 128 -6.79 -15.91 5.57
CA PRO A 128 -6.71 -17.17 4.82
C PRO A 128 -7.78 -17.31 3.74
N LEU A 129 -8.98 -16.78 4.00
CA LEU A 129 -10.10 -16.81 3.06
C LEU A 129 -9.80 -16.01 1.78
N LEU A 130 -9.11 -14.85 1.90
CA LEU A 130 -8.78 -13.99 0.78
C LEU A 130 -7.47 -14.38 0.09
N GLN A 131 -6.62 -15.18 0.72
CA GLN A 131 -5.39 -15.70 0.11
C GLN A 131 -5.67 -16.53 -1.16
N SER A 132 -6.85 -17.13 -1.26
CA SER A 132 -7.27 -17.89 -2.45
C SER A 132 -7.42 -17.02 -3.71
N PHE A 133 -7.55 -15.70 -3.56
CA PHE A 133 -7.56 -14.75 -4.68
C PHE A 133 -6.16 -14.40 -5.17
N GLY A 134 -5.11 -14.89 -4.49
CA GLY A 134 -3.72 -14.65 -4.85
C GLY A 134 -3.21 -13.26 -4.46
N PRO A 135 -1.92 -13.00 -4.70
CA PRO A 135 -1.33 -11.69 -4.46
C PRO A 135 -1.82 -10.66 -5.50
N ILE A 136 -1.97 -9.41 -5.07
CA ILE A 136 -2.30 -8.28 -5.94
C ILE A 136 -1.04 -7.45 -6.19
N ASN A 137 -0.71 -7.20 -7.45
CA ASN A 137 0.39 -6.31 -7.81
C ASN A 137 -0.12 -4.87 -7.86
N LEU A 138 0.37 -4.07 -6.93
CA LEU A 138 0.12 -2.63 -6.87
C LEU A 138 1.24 -1.91 -7.61
N SER A 139 0.89 -0.88 -8.39
CA SER A 139 1.84 -0.01 -9.06
C SER A 139 1.40 1.43 -8.96
N SER A 140 2.35 2.33 -8.72
CA SER A 140 2.15 3.76 -8.79
C SER A 140 3.23 4.38 -9.67
N GLN A 141 2.90 5.44 -10.39
CA GLN A 141 3.83 6.13 -11.28
C GLN A 141 3.61 7.63 -11.18
N VAL A 142 4.72 8.37 -11.11
CA VAL A 142 4.74 9.83 -11.16
C VAL A 142 5.73 10.26 -12.22
N LYS A 143 5.33 11.21 -13.04
CA LYS A 143 6.18 11.82 -14.07
C LYS A 143 6.32 13.30 -13.79
N VAL A 144 7.56 13.78 -13.68
CA VAL A 144 7.89 15.18 -13.36
C VAL A 144 8.93 15.72 -14.35
N PRO A 145 8.84 16.98 -14.76
CA PRO A 145 9.88 17.61 -15.56
C PRO A 145 11.13 17.84 -14.70
N THR A 146 12.31 17.57 -15.30
CA THR A 146 13.62 17.94 -14.74
C THR A 146 14.12 19.12 -15.53
N LEU A 147 14.06 20.31 -14.94
CA LEU A 147 14.39 21.58 -15.59
C LEU A 147 15.92 21.79 -15.63
#